data_b7ed971c8f943944d1f69dae2bc575a1
#
_entry.id   b7ed971c8f943944d1f69dae2bc575a1
#
_cell.length_a   1.000
_cell.length_b   1.000
_cell.length_c   1.000
_cell.angle_alpha   90.00
_cell.angle_beta   90.00
_cell.angle_gamma   90.00
#
_symmetry.space_group_name_H-M   'P 1'
#
loop_
_entity.id
_entity.type
_entity.pdbx_description
1 polymer ?
#
loop_
_entity_poly.entity_id
_entity_poly.type
_entity_poly.pdbx_seq_one_letter_code
_entity_poly.pdbx_strand_id
1 'polypeptide(L)'
;MGDGKKMKEIHQEFLTGERALFQGKDLKIYDTIFDDGESPLKESRNIELYGSMFKWKYPLWYAKDIKAVDCTWFEMARAGVWYTDRIEVTNAVIEAPKNFRRCNGLKLTNVTFPNAAETLWSCQNV
;
A
#
# COMPACT_ATOMS: atom_id res chain seq x y z
N MET A 1 -19.71 11.45 -16.14
CA MET A 1 -19.61 11.22 -15.74
C MET A 1 -19.07 10.41 -15.53
N GLY A 2 -18.54 10.30 -15.65
CA GLY A 2 -17.89 9.59 -15.40
C GLY A 2 -18.08 8.70 -14.58
N ASP A 3 -17.71 8.13 -14.39
CA ASP A 3 -18.02 7.49 -13.64
C ASP A 3 -18.24 7.97 -12.56
N GLY A 4 -18.45 8.78 -12.52
CA GLY A 4 -19.04 9.46 -11.47
C GLY A 4 -18.69 9.13 -10.07
N LYS A 5 -17.77 8.30 -9.84
CA LYS A 5 -17.37 8.02 -8.47
C LYS A 5 -16.43 9.09 -7.98
N LYS A 6 -16.92 9.87 -7.07
CA LYS A 6 -16.10 10.81 -6.34
C LYS A 6 -15.31 10.06 -5.31
N MET A 7 -13.99 10.19 -5.33
CA MET A 7 -13.15 9.60 -4.31
C MET A 7 -13.14 10.50 -3.08
N LYS A 8 -13.27 9.89 -1.92
CA LYS A 8 -13.07 10.58 -0.65
C LYS A 8 -11.60 10.90 -0.47
N GLU A 9 -11.29 12.03 0.15
CA GLU A 9 -9.92 12.44 0.41
C GLU A 9 -9.61 12.41 1.89
N ILE A 10 -8.41 11.94 2.20
CA ILE A 10 -7.86 11.91 3.55
C ILE A 10 -6.54 12.65 3.50
N HIS A 11 -6.36 13.67 4.33
CA HIS A 11 -5.18 14.51 4.33
C HIS A 11 -4.53 14.56 5.71
N GLN A 12 -3.23 14.35 5.74
CA GLN A 12 -2.39 14.60 6.91
C GLN A 12 -2.92 13.96 8.19
N GLU A 13 -3.36 12.72 8.09
CA GLU A 13 -3.85 11.97 9.24
C GLU A 13 -2.74 11.11 9.84
N PHE A 14 -2.89 10.82 11.11
CA PHE A 14 -2.08 9.83 11.80
C PHE A 14 -3.02 8.73 12.28
N LEU A 15 -3.01 7.61 11.57
CA LEU A 15 -3.99 6.55 11.80
C LEU A 15 -3.33 5.40 12.57
N THR A 16 -3.94 5.04 13.67
CA THR A 16 -3.47 3.92 14.49
C THR A 16 -4.63 2.96 14.74
N GLY A 17 -4.29 1.80 15.31
CA GLY A 17 -5.29 0.79 15.58
C GLY A 17 -5.42 -0.21 14.44
N GLU A 18 -5.86 -1.41 14.76
CA GLU A 18 -6.02 -2.48 13.78
C GLU A 18 -7.01 -2.09 12.71
N ARG A 19 -6.61 -2.37 11.44
CA ARG A 19 -7.50 -2.22 10.29
C ARG A 19 -8.15 -0.85 10.19
N ALA A 20 -7.36 0.21 10.39
CA ALA A 20 -7.85 1.59 10.43
C ALA A 20 -8.76 1.94 9.24
N LEU A 21 -8.43 1.48 8.03
CA LEU A 21 -9.24 1.69 6.84
C LEU A 21 -9.63 0.36 6.18
N PHE A 22 -9.96 -0.64 6.99
CA PHE A 22 -10.35 -1.95 6.52
C PHE A 22 -11.53 -1.87 5.56
N GLN A 23 -11.39 -2.52 4.42
CA GLN A 23 -12.38 -2.49 3.34
C GLN A 23 -12.63 -1.09 2.79
N GLY A 24 -11.67 -0.18 2.96
CA GLY A 24 -11.77 1.15 2.39
C GLY A 24 -11.96 1.08 0.88
N LYS A 25 -12.69 2.04 0.32
CA LYS A 25 -13.03 2.04 -1.09
C LYS A 25 -13.08 3.45 -1.63
N ASP A 26 -12.50 3.63 -2.83
CA ASP A 26 -12.53 4.92 -3.54
C ASP A 26 -11.97 6.05 -2.68
N LEU A 27 -10.72 5.88 -2.22
CA LEU A 27 -10.05 6.84 -1.35
C LEU A 27 -8.81 7.42 -2.01
N LYS A 28 -8.62 8.73 -1.88
CA LYS A 28 -7.33 9.39 -2.15
C LYS A 28 -6.74 9.81 -0.81
N ILE A 29 -5.55 9.32 -0.53
CA ILE A 29 -4.92 9.49 0.78
C ILE A 29 -3.62 10.28 0.60
N TYR A 30 -3.52 11.42 1.26
CA TYR A 30 -2.38 12.33 1.14
C TYR A 30 -1.67 12.46 2.48
N ASP A 31 -0.34 12.31 2.45
CA ASP A 31 0.54 12.64 3.57
C ASP A 31 0.07 12.04 4.90
N THR A 32 -0.36 10.80 4.86
CA THR A 32 -0.94 10.10 6.01
C THR A 32 0.04 9.06 6.52
N ILE A 33 0.12 8.94 7.84
CA ILE A 33 0.97 7.98 8.52
C ILE A 33 0.11 6.86 9.09
N PHE A 34 0.43 5.62 8.73
CA PHE A 34 -0.22 4.42 9.27
C PHE A 34 0.74 3.75 10.25
N ASP A 35 0.42 3.78 11.53
CA ASP A 35 1.30 3.26 12.58
C ASP A 35 0.51 2.52 13.65
N ASP A 36 1.20 1.70 14.43
CA ASP A 36 0.70 1.03 15.61
C ASP A 36 -0.67 0.35 15.41
N GLY A 37 -0.75 -0.42 14.34
CA GLY A 37 -1.96 -1.19 14.04
C GLY A 37 -1.77 -1.99 12.77
N GLU A 38 -2.22 -3.24 12.77
CA GLU A 38 -2.04 -4.16 11.64
C GLU A 38 -3.10 -3.95 10.57
N SER A 39 -2.71 -4.20 9.34
CA SER A 39 -3.65 -4.31 8.22
C SER A 39 -4.55 -3.10 8.01
N PRO A 40 -4.00 -1.88 7.98
CA PRO A 40 -4.87 -0.69 7.87
C PRO A 40 -5.68 -0.64 6.59
N LEU A 41 -5.19 -1.18 5.50
CA LEU A 41 -5.87 -1.15 4.20
C LEU A 41 -6.20 -2.56 3.71
N LYS A 42 -6.41 -3.50 4.61
CA LYS A 42 -6.79 -4.86 4.23
C LYS A 42 -8.13 -4.86 3.51
N GLU A 43 -8.20 -5.61 2.41
CA GLU A 43 -9.40 -5.73 1.58
C GLU A 43 -9.90 -4.41 1.01
N SER A 44 -9.02 -3.43 0.85
CA SER A 44 -9.38 -2.15 0.25
C SER A 44 -9.41 -2.23 -1.27
N ARG A 45 -10.10 -1.28 -1.90
CA ARG A 45 -10.23 -1.22 -3.35
C ARG A 45 -10.19 0.22 -3.85
N ASN A 46 -9.51 0.42 -4.96
CA ASN A 46 -9.41 1.70 -5.63
C ASN A 46 -8.90 2.79 -4.68
N ILE A 47 -7.65 2.62 -4.28
CA ILE A 47 -6.98 3.50 -3.33
C ILE A 47 -5.82 4.19 -4.03
N GLU A 48 -5.72 5.50 -3.89
CA GLU A 48 -4.55 6.27 -4.30
C GLU A 48 -3.86 6.83 -3.07
N LEU A 49 -2.57 6.61 -2.99
CA LEU A 49 -1.75 7.04 -1.85
C LEU A 49 -0.65 7.97 -2.34
N TYR A 50 -0.53 9.12 -1.73
CA TYR A 50 0.48 10.12 -2.09
C TYR A 50 1.22 10.58 -0.84
N GLY A 51 2.54 10.44 -0.85
CA GLY A 51 3.38 10.92 0.24
C GLY A 51 3.09 10.26 1.58
N SER A 52 2.54 9.06 1.59
CA SER A 52 2.11 8.41 2.81
C SER A 52 3.15 7.41 3.31
N MET A 53 3.06 7.06 4.59
CA MET A 53 4.04 6.21 5.25
C MET A 53 3.37 5.04 5.95
N PHE A 54 3.92 3.85 5.74
CA PHE A 54 3.47 2.63 6.42
C PHE A 54 4.55 2.22 7.42
N LYS A 55 4.22 2.27 8.69
CA LYS A 55 5.18 2.02 9.77
C LYS A 55 4.93 0.71 10.52
N TRP A 56 3.86 -0.01 10.23
CA TRP A 56 3.53 -1.24 10.94
C TRP A 56 3.08 -2.32 9.98
N LYS A 57 2.86 -3.51 10.48
CA LYS A 57 2.70 -4.77 9.73
C LYS A 57 1.48 -4.81 8.82
N TYR A 58 1.65 -5.48 7.69
CA TYR A 58 0.58 -5.95 6.80
C TYR A 58 -0.30 -4.85 6.20
N PRO A 59 0.28 -3.74 5.70
CA PRO A 59 -0.55 -2.60 5.27
C PRO A 59 -1.54 -2.91 4.16
N LEU A 60 -1.18 -3.72 3.18
CA LEU A 60 -2.01 -3.93 1.98
C LEU A 60 -2.17 -5.42 1.71
N TRP A 61 -3.11 -6.05 2.40
CA TRP A 61 -3.44 -7.46 2.21
C TRP A 61 -4.79 -7.60 1.53
N TYR A 62 -4.85 -8.42 0.49
CA TYR A 62 -6.09 -8.69 -0.26
C TYR A 62 -6.71 -7.42 -0.82
N ALA A 63 -5.88 -6.46 -1.22
CA ALA A 63 -6.35 -5.21 -1.80
C ALA A 63 -6.34 -5.29 -3.32
N LYS A 64 -7.03 -4.37 -3.98
CA LYS A 64 -7.10 -4.31 -5.44
C LYS A 64 -7.12 -2.88 -5.92
N ASP A 65 -6.48 -2.65 -7.08
CA ASP A 65 -6.47 -1.35 -7.75
C ASP A 65 -5.89 -0.26 -6.87
N ILE A 66 -4.61 -0.41 -6.57
CA ILE A 66 -3.86 0.48 -5.67
C ILE A 66 -2.85 1.29 -6.48
N LYS A 67 -2.77 2.57 -6.21
CA LYS A 67 -1.74 3.44 -6.76
C LYS A 67 -1.04 4.15 -5.61
N ALA A 68 0.27 3.96 -5.50
CA ALA A 68 1.07 4.57 -4.44
C ALA A 68 2.21 5.39 -5.06
N VAL A 69 2.25 6.68 -4.75
CA VAL A 69 3.26 7.61 -5.26
C VAL A 69 3.94 8.31 -4.09
N ASP A 70 5.27 8.35 -4.12
CA ASP A 70 6.07 9.00 -3.08
C ASP A 70 5.78 8.45 -1.68
N CYS A 71 5.61 7.13 -1.58
CA CYS A 71 5.30 6.47 -0.33
C CYS A 71 6.51 5.73 0.23
N THR A 72 6.49 5.46 1.53
CA THR A 72 7.54 4.73 2.22
C THR A 72 6.94 3.60 3.05
N TRP A 73 7.48 2.39 2.87
CA TRP A 73 7.22 1.26 3.75
C TRP A 73 8.43 1.10 4.66
N PHE A 74 8.26 1.43 5.94
CA PHE A 74 9.34 1.34 6.91
C PHE A 74 9.62 -0.12 7.29
N GLU A 75 10.68 -0.34 8.04
CA GLU A 75 11.16 -1.69 8.32
C GLU A 75 10.08 -2.59 8.94
N MET A 76 9.27 -2.07 9.83
CA MET A 76 8.24 -2.86 10.51
C MET A 76 6.97 -3.04 9.68
N ALA A 77 6.88 -2.44 8.50
CA ALA A 77 5.76 -2.67 7.60
C ALA A 77 5.95 -3.97 6.80
N ARG A 78 6.32 -5.04 7.47
CA ARG A 78 6.63 -6.33 6.87
C ARG A 78 5.40 -6.95 6.21
N ALA A 79 5.68 -7.80 5.24
CA ALA A 79 4.60 -8.42 4.48
C ALA A 79 3.63 -7.35 4.00
N GLY A 80 4.19 -6.29 3.42
CA GLY A 80 3.46 -5.04 3.24
C GLY A 80 2.39 -5.11 2.17
N VAL A 81 2.62 -5.90 1.11
CA VAL A 81 1.70 -5.99 -0.01
C VAL A 81 1.55 -7.46 -0.39
N TRP A 82 0.60 -8.14 0.24
CA TRP A 82 0.37 -9.57 0.01
C TRP A 82 -1.01 -9.80 -0.59
N TYR A 83 -1.08 -10.71 -1.56
CA TYR A 83 -2.33 -11.09 -2.22
C TYR A 83 -3.07 -9.89 -2.81
N THR A 84 -2.32 -8.92 -3.32
CA THR A 84 -2.86 -7.66 -3.82
C THR A 84 -2.70 -7.61 -5.33
N ASP A 85 -3.77 -7.24 -6.02
CA ASP A 85 -3.80 -7.25 -7.47
C ASP A 85 -3.87 -5.83 -8.04
N ARG A 86 -3.23 -5.64 -9.19
CA ARG A 86 -3.24 -4.38 -9.92
C ARG A 86 -2.78 -3.22 -9.05
N ILE A 87 -1.52 -3.31 -8.62
CA ILE A 87 -0.90 -2.26 -7.82
C ILE A 87 0.23 -1.59 -8.61
N GLU A 88 0.26 -0.28 -8.58
CA GLU A 88 1.30 0.53 -9.19
C GLU A 88 2.00 1.34 -8.09
N VAL A 89 3.32 1.22 -8.01
CA VAL A 89 4.12 1.94 -7.01
C VAL A 89 5.18 2.76 -7.75
N THR A 90 5.21 4.05 -7.48
CA THR A 90 6.11 5.00 -8.14
C THR A 90 6.86 5.84 -7.10
N ASN A 91 8.17 5.99 -7.28
CA ASN A 91 9.02 6.81 -6.41
C ASN A 91 8.86 6.42 -4.94
N ALA A 92 9.21 5.20 -4.61
CA ALA A 92 9.01 4.70 -3.25
C ALA A 92 10.30 4.14 -2.67
N VAL A 93 10.36 4.13 -1.35
CA VAL A 93 11.39 3.42 -0.60
C VAL A 93 10.70 2.35 0.23
N ILE A 94 11.13 1.11 0.07
CA ILE A 94 10.55 -0.02 0.77
C ILE A 94 11.64 -0.68 1.60
N GLU A 95 11.69 -0.34 2.87
CA GLU A 95 12.69 -0.86 3.81
C GLU A 95 12.32 -2.24 4.32
N ALA A 96 11.04 -2.54 4.37
CA ALA A 96 10.55 -3.78 4.93
C ALA A 96 10.92 -4.98 4.07
N PRO A 97 11.38 -6.09 4.67
CA PRO A 97 11.57 -7.33 3.93
C PRO A 97 10.24 -8.00 3.62
N LYS A 98 10.27 -8.97 2.69
CA LYS A 98 9.09 -9.79 2.35
C LYS A 98 7.91 -8.94 1.91
N ASN A 99 8.15 -7.88 1.13
CA ASN A 99 7.12 -6.87 0.90
C ASN A 99 6.02 -7.35 -0.04
N PHE A 100 6.37 -7.91 -1.20
CA PHE A 100 5.38 -8.35 -2.19
C PHE A 100 5.30 -9.87 -2.23
N ARG A 101 4.09 -10.40 -2.08
CA ARG A 101 3.86 -11.83 -2.20
C ARG A 101 2.52 -12.10 -2.87
N ARG A 102 2.56 -12.98 -3.85
CA ARG A 102 1.36 -13.43 -4.58
C ARG A 102 0.53 -12.26 -5.10
N CYS A 103 1.22 -11.25 -5.61
CA CYS A 103 0.57 -10.13 -6.27
C CYS A 103 0.50 -10.40 -7.76
N ASN A 104 -0.56 -9.94 -8.41
CA ASN A 104 -0.74 -10.08 -9.84
C ASN A 104 -1.01 -8.72 -10.45
N GLY A 105 -0.20 -8.34 -11.45
CA GLY A 105 -0.30 -7.01 -12.04
C GLY A 105 0.42 -5.97 -11.18
N LEU A 106 1.71 -6.16 -10.99
CA LEU A 106 2.53 -5.29 -10.17
C LEU A 106 3.42 -4.44 -11.06
N LYS A 107 3.31 -3.11 -10.95
CA LYS A 107 4.15 -2.18 -11.70
C LYS A 107 4.96 -1.34 -10.72
N LEU A 108 6.27 -1.42 -10.84
CA LEU A 108 7.20 -0.69 -9.98
C LEU A 108 8.02 0.26 -10.83
N THR A 109 8.03 1.54 -10.48
CA THR A 109 8.80 2.57 -11.16
C THR A 109 9.61 3.35 -10.14
N ASN A 110 10.92 3.35 -10.30
CA ASN A 110 11.81 4.11 -9.42
C ASN A 110 11.58 3.76 -7.94
N VAL A 111 11.68 2.46 -7.63
CA VAL A 111 11.46 1.94 -6.27
C VAL A 111 12.78 1.39 -5.74
N THR A 112 13.13 1.77 -4.52
CA THR A 112 14.35 1.35 -3.85
C THR A 112 14.02 0.36 -2.73
N PHE A 113 14.77 -0.75 -2.71
CA PHE A 113 14.62 -1.80 -1.70
C PHE A 113 15.94 -1.95 -0.93
N PRO A 114 16.14 -1.18 0.15
CA PRO A 114 17.39 -1.34 0.92
C PRO A 114 17.56 -2.72 1.54
N ASN A 115 16.45 -3.42 1.81
CA ASN A 115 16.47 -4.79 2.33
C ASN A 115 15.53 -5.64 1.51
N ALA A 116 16.03 -6.18 0.42
CA ALA A 116 15.19 -6.85 -0.59
C ALA A 116 14.95 -8.34 -0.33
N ALA A 117 15.17 -8.81 0.91
CA ALA A 117 14.99 -10.23 1.21
C ALA A 117 13.55 -10.68 0.95
N GLU A 118 13.41 -11.73 0.15
CA GLU A 118 12.13 -12.37 -0.18
C GLU A 118 11.09 -11.40 -0.74
N THR A 119 11.54 -10.38 -1.47
CA THR A 119 10.66 -9.45 -2.19
C THR A 119 10.23 -10.10 -3.51
N LEU A 120 9.00 -9.82 -3.95
CA LEU A 120 8.41 -10.32 -5.19
C LEU A 120 8.19 -11.84 -5.22
N TRP A 121 7.94 -12.43 -4.08
CA TRP A 121 7.76 -13.88 -3.95
C TRP A 121 6.43 -14.31 -4.57
N SER A 122 6.52 -15.20 -5.55
CA SER A 122 5.35 -15.75 -6.25
C SER A 122 4.45 -14.68 -6.88
N CYS A 123 5.02 -13.57 -7.31
CA CYS A 123 4.27 -12.54 -8.01
C CYS A 123 4.21 -12.82 -9.50
N GLN A 124 3.15 -12.34 -10.16
CA GLN A 124 2.96 -12.49 -11.59
C GLN A 124 2.75 -11.13 -12.24
N ASN A 125 3.11 -11.03 -13.51
CA ASN A 125 2.92 -9.81 -14.31
C ASN A 125 3.55 -8.59 -13.63
N VAL A 126 4.83 -8.72 -13.34
CA VAL A 126 5.63 -7.66 -12.72
C VAL A 126 6.33 -6.84 -13.79
#